data_bf41d09aef8d47059c17630f432b6ed6
#
_entry.id   bf41d09aef8d47059c17630f432b6ed6
#
_cell.length_a   1.000
_cell.length_b   1.000
_cell.length_c   1.000
_cell.angle_alpha   90.00
_cell.angle_beta   90.00
_cell.angle_gamma   90.00
#
_symmetry.space_group_name_H-M   'P 1'
#
loop_
_entity.id
_entity.type
_entity.pdbx_description
1 polymer ?
#
loop_
_entity_poly.entity_id
_entity_poly.type
_entity_poly.pdbx_seq_one_letter_code
_entity_poly.pdbx_strand_id
1 'polypeptide(L)'
;GDNAMKAKLSIIEEGNEKMVRMGHLSVIGSFAVNGVAEMHSRLVKSSLFPEFDELYPGKLTNVTNGITPRRWLKACNPALSKLIDKKIGDDWPRDLDKLQGLAKFASNKTFQKQFMKVKLENKELLAEEIRKSLDIEVDVNAIFDVQIKRLHEYKRQHLALLNIMALYRRILENPDYDMHPRVFVFGAKAAPGYKLAKDIIFAINKV
;
A
#
# COMPACT_ATOMS: atom_id res chain seq x y z
N GLY A 1 43.78 -13.27 3.86
CA GLY A 1 42.41 -12.98 3.38
C GLY A 1 41.68 -12.12 4.40
N ASP A 2 40.82 -11.23 3.97
CA ASP A 2 40.02 -10.34 4.85
C ASP A 2 38.98 -11.14 5.62
N ASN A 3 39.28 -11.44 6.89
CA ASN A 3 38.37 -12.20 7.77
C ASN A 3 37.09 -11.41 8.09
N ALA A 4 37.15 -10.07 8.09
CA ALA A 4 35.98 -9.24 8.30
C ALA A 4 34.99 -9.34 7.14
N MET A 5 35.49 -9.30 5.89
CA MET A 5 34.67 -9.49 4.70
C MET A 5 34.07 -10.91 4.64
N LYS A 6 34.85 -11.95 5.01
CA LYS A 6 34.33 -13.32 5.07
C LYS A 6 33.18 -13.44 6.09
N ALA A 7 33.30 -12.83 7.26
CA ALA A 7 32.25 -12.84 8.27
C ALA A 7 30.96 -12.14 7.78
N LYS A 8 31.11 -11.02 7.06
CA LYS A 8 29.99 -10.29 6.46
C LYS A 8 29.27 -11.09 5.33
N LEU A 9 30.02 -11.81 4.52
CA LEU A 9 29.48 -12.60 3.41
C LEU A 9 28.98 -13.99 3.83
N SER A 10 29.36 -14.47 5.04
CA SER A 10 29.01 -15.81 5.51
C SER A 10 27.49 -16.04 5.53
N ILE A 11 27.08 -17.20 5.06
CA ILE A 11 25.69 -17.68 5.18
C ILE A 11 25.36 -18.15 6.60
N ILE A 12 26.38 -18.35 7.44
CA ILE A 12 26.22 -18.71 8.84
C ILE A 12 26.50 -17.48 9.70
N GLU A 13 25.57 -17.14 10.53
CA GLU A 13 25.73 -16.14 11.59
C GLU A 13 26.33 -16.82 12.82
N GLU A 14 27.54 -16.41 13.17
CA GLU A 14 28.22 -16.90 14.37
C GLU A 14 27.75 -16.12 15.60
N GLY A 15 27.27 -16.81 16.61
CA GLY A 15 26.78 -16.25 17.88
C GLY A 15 26.62 -17.35 18.93
N ASN A 16 25.86 -17.07 20.00
CA ASN A 16 25.52 -18.07 21.01
C ASN A 16 24.82 -19.28 20.38
N GLU A 17 23.96 -19.01 19.41
CA GLU A 17 23.36 -20.03 18.53
C GLU A 17 23.72 -19.70 17.07
N LYS A 18 24.21 -20.70 16.35
CA LYS A 18 24.49 -20.54 14.91
C LYS A 18 23.20 -20.51 14.13
N MET A 19 23.02 -19.48 13.34
CA MET A 19 21.83 -19.31 12.50
C MET A 19 22.19 -19.19 11.03
N VAL A 20 21.28 -19.62 10.15
CA VAL A 20 21.42 -19.44 8.71
C VAL A 20 20.90 -18.08 8.32
N ARG A 21 21.73 -17.25 7.70
CA ARG A 21 21.34 -15.98 7.07
C ARG A 21 20.66 -16.27 5.77
N MET A 22 19.35 -16.46 5.79
CA MET A 22 18.55 -16.85 4.61
C MET A 22 18.67 -15.87 3.45
N GLY A 23 18.80 -14.56 3.73
CA GLY A 23 19.06 -13.54 2.71
C GLY A 23 20.37 -13.77 1.96
N HIS A 24 21.45 -14.02 2.68
CA HIS A 24 22.79 -14.35 2.11
C HIS A 24 22.75 -15.64 1.28
N LEU A 25 22.15 -16.69 1.85
CA LEU A 25 21.97 -17.95 1.13
C LEU A 25 21.19 -17.76 -0.17
N SER A 26 20.13 -16.96 -0.15
CA SER A 26 19.34 -16.65 -1.33
C SER A 26 20.14 -15.87 -2.39
N VAL A 27 20.93 -14.89 -1.97
CA VAL A 27 21.80 -14.13 -2.89
C VAL A 27 22.84 -15.03 -3.54
N ILE A 28 23.48 -15.91 -2.75
CA ILE A 28 24.52 -16.83 -3.25
C ILE A 28 23.92 -17.86 -4.20
N GLY A 29 22.80 -18.47 -3.80
CA GLY A 29 22.14 -19.56 -4.54
C GLY A 29 21.38 -19.11 -5.79
N SER A 30 21.15 -17.82 -5.98
CA SER A 30 20.47 -17.27 -7.15
C SER A 30 21.45 -16.86 -8.23
N PHE A 31 21.05 -16.95 -9.51
CA PHE A 31 21.85 -16.41 -10.62
C PHE A 31 21.65 -14.89 -10.78
N ALA A 32 20.50 -14.34 -10.36
CA ALA A 32 20.20 -12.92 -10.32
C ALA A 32 19.35 -12.59 -9.10
N VAL A 33 19.52 -11.39 -8.59
CA VAL A 33 18.75 -10.83 -7.46
C VAL A 33 18.21 -9.47 -7.90
N ASN A 34 16.94 -9.19 -7.69
CA ASN A 34 16.38 -7.89 -8.07
C ASN A 34 15.60 -7.22 -6.96
N GLY A 35 15.74 -5.91 -6.89
CA GLY A 35 14.74 -5.06 -6.23
C GLY A 35 13.50 -4.93 -7.12
N VAL A 36 12.37 -4.57 -6.52
CA VAL A 36 11.06 -4.50 -7.19
C VAL A 36 10.62 -3.07 -7.51
N ALA A 37 11.48 -2.11 -7.26
CA ALA A 37 11.41 -0.70 -7.67
C ALA A 37 12.83 -0.12 -7.62
N GLU A 38 13.09 0.94 -8.38
CA GLU A 38 14.43 1.54 -8.46
C GLU A 38 14.97 1.96 -7.08
N MET A 39 14.16 2.59 -6.25
CA MET A 39 14.55 2.94 -4.89
C MET A 39 14.90 1.71 -4.05
N HIS A 40 14.09 0.65 -4.12
CA HIS A 40 14.37 -0.60 -3.39
C HIS A 40 15.64 -1.27 -3.89
N SER A 41 15.88 -1.28 -5.20
CA SER A 41 17.09 -1.85 -5.80
C SER A 41 18.35 -1.13 -5.34
N ARG A 42 18.31 0.21 -5.24
CA ARG A 42 19.41 0.99 -4.66
C ARG A 42 19.65 0.65 -3.19
N LEU A 43 18.58 0.52 -2.39
CA LEU A 43 18.71 0.13 -0.97
C LEU A 43 19.25 -1.29 -0.79
N VAL A 44 18.86 -2.23 -1.67
CA VAL A 44 19.42 -3.59 -1.68
C VAL A 44 20.93 -3.55 -1.87
N LYS A 45 21.43 -2.74 -2.81
CA LYS A 45 22.86 -2.58 -3.08
C LYS A 45 23.62 -1.83 -1.99
N SER A 46 23.05 -0.71 -1.49
CA SER A 46 23.78 0.19 -0.61
C SER A 46 23.66 -0.16 0.88
N SER A 47 22.63 -0.91 1.28
CA SER A 47 22.31 -1.12 2.70
C SER A 47 22.17 -2.59 3.08
N LEU A 48 21.50 -3.40 2.26
CA LEU A 48 21.26 -4.80 2.60
C LEU A 48 22.40 -5.72 2.21
N PHE A 49 22.94 -5.56 1.00
CA PHE A 49 23.92 -6.47 0.40
C PHE A 49 25.05 -5.74 -0.32
N PRO A 50 25.67 -4.69 0.27
CA PRO A 50 26.73 -3.95 -0.39
C PRO A 50 27.95 -4.83 -0.71
N GLU A 51 28.33 -5.73 0.19
CA GLU A 51 29.46 -6.63 -0.01
C GLU A 51 29.19 -7.66 -1.14
N PHE A 52 27.92 -8.04 -1.31
CA PHE A 52 27.55 -8.91 -2.44
C PHE A 52 27.51 -8.17 -3.78
N ASP A 53 27.15 -6.88 -3.80
CA ASP A 53 27.22 -6.06 -5.02
C ASP A 53 28.67 -5.88 -5.48
N GLU A 54 29.60 -5.74 -4.53
CA GLU A 54 31.04 -5.69 -4.78
C GLU A 54 31.58 -7.04 -5.28
N LEU A 55 31.20 -8.15 -4.61
CA LEU A 55 31.69 -9.50 -4.92
C LEU A 55 31.14 -10.04 -6.26
N TYR A 56 29.89 -9.70 -6.58
CA TYR A 56 29.18 -10.17 -7.77
C TYR A 56 28.63 -9.00 -8.61
N PRO A 57 29.51 -8.23 -9.29
CA PRO A 57 29.08 -7.09 -10.08
C PRO A 57 28.00 -7.46 -11.10
N GLY A 58 26.90 -6.72 -11.11
CA GLY A 58 25.79 -6.94 -12.05
C GLY A 58 24.78 -8.02 -11.63
N LYS A 59 25.01 -8.77 -10.55
CA LYS A 59 24.06 -9.75 -10.03
C LYS A 59 22.81 -9.12 -9.41
N LEU A 60 22.98 -7.96 -8.76
CA LEU A 60 21.89 -7.21 -8.15
C LEU A 60 21.33 -6.21 -9.17
N THR A 61 20.09 -6.39 -9.57
CA THR A 61 19.42 -5.66 -10.64
C THR A 61 18.13 -5.01 -10.17
N ASN A 62 17.43 -4.32 -11.07
CA ASN A 62 16.10 -3.80 -10.84
C ASN A 62 15.09 -4.40 -11.83
N VAL A 63 13.98 -4.90 -11.32
CA VAL A 63 12.80 -5.25 -12.11
C VAL A 63 11.58 -4.63 -11.42
N THR A 64 11.17 -3.46 -11.89
CA THR A 64 10.03 -2.75 -11.32
C THR A 64 8.75 -3.56 -11.46
N ASN A 65 7.98 -3.66 -10.38
CA ASN A 65 6.69 -4.32 -10.39
C ASN A 65 5.78 -3.74 -11.47
N GLY A 66 5.09 -4.62 -12.19
CA GLY A 66 4.04 -4.23 -13.12
C GLY A 66 2.71 -3.95 -12.40
N ILE A 67 1.79 -3.34 -13.14
CA ILE A 67 0.41 -3.12 -12.74
C ILE A 67 -0.54 -3.81 -13.72
N THR A 68 -1.76 -4.12 -13.26
CA THR A 68 -2.80 -4.75 -14.08
C THR A 68 -4.01 -3.80 -14.20
N PRO A 69 -3.98 -2.81 -15.11
CA PRO A 69 -5.02 -1.80 -15.23
C PRO A 69 -6.38 -2.37 -15.70
N ARG A 70 -6.34 -3.46 -16.49
CA ARG A 70 -7.55 -4.16 -16.93
C ARG A 70 -8.38 -4.67 -15.74
N ARG A 71 -7.73 -5.25 -14.73
CA ARG A 71 -8.41 -5.74 -13.51
C ARG A 71 -8.63 -4.59 -12.51
N TRP A 72 -7.56 -3.88 -12.14
CA TRP A 72 -7.53 -3.00 -10.97
C TRP A 72 -7.96 -1.57 -11.25
N LEU A 73 -8.36 -1.25 -12.49
CA LEU A 73 -9.00 0.00 -12.85
C LEU A 73 -10.25 -0.26 -13.71
N LYS A 74 -10.12 -0.91 -14.87
CA LYS A 74 -11.25 -1.08 -15.81
C LYS A 74 -12.35 -1.99 -15.25
N ALA A 75 -12.00 -3.18 -14.81
CA ALA A 75 -12.97 -4.17 -14.34
C ALA A 75 -13.51 -3.88 -12.94
N CYS A 76 -12.67 -3.40 -12.02
CA CYS A 76 -13.10 -3.12 -10.65
C CYS A 76 -13.92 -1.84 -10.48
N ASN A 77 -13.90 -0.92 -11.47
CA ASN A 77 -14.69 0.31 -11.44
C ASN A 77 -15.34 0.60 -12.80
N PRO A 78 -16.40 -0.14 -13.16
CA PRO A 78 -17.03 -0.02 -14.48
C PRO A 78 -17.63 1.37 -14.76
N ALA A 79 -18.16 2.04 -13.73
CA ALA A 79 -18.73 3.38 -13.88
C ALA A 79 -17.65 4.41 -14.23
N LEU A 80 -16.48 4.35 -13.54
CA LEU A 80 -15.33 5.19 -13.87
C LEU A 80 -14.80 4.87 -15.27
N SER A 81 -14.69 3.59 -15.62
CA SER A 81 -14.22 3.16 -16.94
C SER A 81 -15.08 3.72 -18.06
N LYS A 82 -16.40 3.61 -17.94
CA LYS A 82 -17.34 4.19 -18.91
C LYS A 82 -17.20 5.71 -19.03
N LEU A 83 -16.92 6.41 -17.94
CA LEU A 83 -16.68 7.85 -17.96
C LEU A 83 -15.37 8.19 -18.69
N ILE A 84 -14.31 7.41 -18.47
CA ILE A 84 -13.03 7.54 -19.17
C ILE A 84 -13.20 7.25 -20.66
N ASP A 85 -13.80 6.10 -21.01
CA ASP A 85 -14.02 5.68 -22.40
C ASP A 85 -14.76 6.76 -23.22
N LYS A 86 -15.75 7.42 -22.62
CA LYS A 86 -16.48 8.53 -23.27
C LYS A 86 -15.62 9.75 -23.58
N LYS A 87 -14.50 9.93 -22.87
CA LYS A 87 -13.65 11.13 -23.00
C LYS A 87 -12.42 10.92 -23.86
N ILE A 88 -11.80 9.75 -23.79
CA ILE A 88 -10.51 9.48 -24.43
C ILE A 88 -10.48 8.18 -25.25
N GLY A 89 -11.64 7.49 -25.41
CA GLY A 89 -11.69 6.18 -26.06
C GLY A 89 -11.37 5.04 -25.09
N ASP A 90 -11.48 3.79 -25.53
CA ASP A 90 -11.43 2.59 -24.70
C ASP A 90 -10.08 1.83 -24.76
N ASP A 91 -9.09 2.38 -25.45
CA ASP A 91 -7.75 1.78 -25.62
C ASP A 91 -6.80 2.00 -24.44
N TRP A 92 -7.09 2.94 -23.55
CA TRP A 92 -6.23 3.28 -22.42
C TRP A 92 -5.81 2.09 -21.52
N PRO A 93 -6.56 0.96 -21.41
CA PRO A 93 -6.10 -0.18 -20.61
C PRO A 93 -4.89 -0.92 -21.21
N ARG A 94 -4.59 -0.68 -22.49
CA ARG A 94 -3.41 -1.23 -23.20
C ARG A 94 -2.26 -0.23 -23.23
N ASP A 95 -2.57 1.04 -23.04
CA ASP A 95 -1.62 2.16 -23.10
C ASP A 95 -2.05 3.23 -22.09
N LEU A 96 -1.51 3.14 -20.86
CA LEU A 96 -1.89 4.02 -19.75
C LEU A 96 -1.51 5.49 -19.96
N ASP A 97 -0.58 5.79 -20.85
CA ASP A 97 -0.21 7.17 -21.17
C ASP A 97 -1.38 7.93 -21.79
N LYS A 98 -2.33 7.24 -22.41
CA LYS A 98 -3.56 7.83 -22.90
C LYS A 98 -4.42 8.49 -21.81
N LEU A 99 -4.29 8.05 -20.55
CA LEU A 99 -4.97 8.69 -19.42
C LEU A 99 -4.58 10.16 -19.22
N GLN A 100 -3.40 10.58 -19.69
CA GLN A 100 -3.00 11.99 -19.70
C GLN A 100 -4.00 12.86 -20.48
N GLY A 101 -4.70 12.29 -21.48
CA GLY A 101 -5.77 12.95 -22.23
C GLY A 101 -6.94 13.43 -21.35
N LEU A 102 -7.07 12.94 -20.10
CA LEU A 102 -8.07 13.43 -19.15
C LEU A 102 -7.71 14.79 -18.56
N ALA A 103 -6.44 15.19 -18.56
CA ALA A 103 -5.99 16.45 -17.96
C ALA A 103 -6.73 17.68 -18.54
N LYS A 104 -7.07 17.67 -19.86
CA LYS A 104 -7.83 18.73 -20.51
C LYS A 104 -9.25 18.92 -19.95
N PHE A 105 -9.78 17.94 -19.22
CA PHE A 105 -11.11 18.01 -18.60
C PHE A 105 -11.03 18.38 -17.10
N ALA A 106 -9.85 18.56 -16.53
CA ALA A 106 -9.67 18.80 -15.08
C ALA A 106 -10.47 20.02 -14.58
N SER A 107 -10.55 21.09 -15.38
CA SER A 107 -11.33 22.30 -15.06
C SER A 107 -12.79 22.27 -15.55
N ASN A 108 -13.20 21.22 -16.27
CA ASN A 108 -14.55 21.10 -16.83
C ASN A 108 -15.55 20.73 -15.72
N LYS A 109 -16.44 21.66 -15.34
CA LYS A 109 -17.41 21.48 -14.25
C LYS A 109 -18.37 20.29 -14.47
N THR A 110 -18.76 20.00 -15.71
CA THR A 110 -19.62 18.86 -16.02
C THR A 110 -18.86 17.54 -15.79
N PHE A 111 -17.61 17.46 -16.23
CA PHE A 111 -16.79 16.29 -15.99
C PHE A 111 -16.51 16.07 -14.49
N GLN A 112 -16.19 17.14 -13.74
CA GLN A 112 -16.01 17.07 -12.29
C GLN A 112 -17.26 16.51 -11.59
N LYS A 113 -18.48 17.00 -11.96
CA LYS A 113 -19.75 16.48 -11.41
C LYS A 113 -19.94 15.00 -11.74
N GLN A 114 -19.67 14.58 -12.98
CA GLN A 114 -19.78 13.17 -13.38
C GLN A 114 -18.79 12.29 -12.62
N PHE A 115 -17.55 12.75 -12.43
CA PHE A 115 -16.53 12.05 -11.67
C PHE A 115 -16.94 11.89 -10.18
N MET A 116 -17.40 12.97 -9.56
CA MET A 116 -17.87 12.95 -8.17
C MET A 116 -19.10 12.06 -7.99
N LYS A 117 -20.01 12.04 -8.98
CA LYS A 117 -21.16 11.12 -8.97
C LYS A 117 -20.71 9.66 -8.94
N VAL A 118 -19.76 9.27 -9.80
CA VAL A 118 -19.19 7.90 -9.78
C VAL A 118 -18.59 7.55 -8.41
N LYS A 119 -17.88 8.48 -7.79
CA LYS A 119 -17.32 8.26 -6.46
C LYS A 119 -18.40 8.08 -5.39
N LEU A 120 -19.46 8.88 -5.46
CA LEU A 120 -20.58 8.77 -4.52
C LEU A 120 -21.30 7.43 -4.67
N GLU A 121 -21.65 7.03 -5.89
CA GLU A 121 -22.29 5.74 -6.18
C GLU A 121 -21.45 4.55 -5.64
N ASN A 122 -20.12 4.60 -5.78
CA ASN A 122 -19.24 3.58 -5.22
C ASN A 122 -19.21 3.61 -3.68
N LYS A 123 -19.31 4.78 -3.06
CA LYS A 123 -19.41 4.90 -1.60
C LYS A 123 -20.74 4.36 -1.08
N GLU A 124 -21.85 4.60 -1.77
CA GLU A 124 -23.17 4.06 -1.46
C GLU A 124 -23.16 2.52 -1.49
N LEU A 125 -22.55 1.93 -2.52
CA LEU A 125 -22.38 0.47 -2.61
C LEU A 125 -21.54 -0.08 -1.44
N LEU A 126 -20.45 0.60 -1.08
CA LEU A 126 -19.62 0.19 0.04
C LEU A 126 -20.34 0.37 1.39
N ALA A 127 -21.08 1.46 1.56
CA ALA A 127 -21.87 1.72 2.76
C ALA A 127 -22.96 0.63 2.97
N GLU A 128 -23.62 0.22 1.89
CA GLU A 128 -24.59 -0.88 1.94
C GLU A 128 -23.95 -2.22 2.31
N GLU A 129 -22.73 -2.51 1.81
CA GLU A 129 -21.99 -3.71 2.18
C GLU A 129 -21.56 -3.68 3.66
N ILE A 130 -21.10 -2.52 4.14
CA ILE A 130 -20.76 -2.31 5.55
C ILE A 130 -22.02 -2.53 6.43
N ARG A 131 -23.14 -1.94 6.06
CA ARG A 131 -24.40 -2.12 6.79
C ARG A 131 -24.82 -3.58 6.85
N LYS A 132 -24.75 -4.32 5.73
CA LYS A 132 -25.13 -5.74 5.69
C LYS A 132 -24.21 -6.64 6.50
N SER A 133 -22.91 -6.38 6.48
CA SER A 133 -21.91 -7.27 7.08
C SER A 133 -21.61 -6.93 8.54
N LEU A 134 -21.75 -5.67 8.95
CA LEU A 134 -21.35 -5.18 10.27
C LEU A 134 -22.48 -4.53 11.07
N ASP A 135 -23.63 -4.29 10.45
CA ASP A 135 -24.76 -3.54 11.04
C ASP A 135 -24.36 -2.12 11.48
N ILE A 136 -23.50 -1.46 10.69
CA ILE A 136 -23.03 -0.10 10.91
C ILE A 136 -23.51 0.80 9.77
N GLU A 137 -24.12 1.93 10.11
CA GLU A 137 -24.44 2.98 9.16
C GLU A 137 -23.29 3.99 9.06
N VAL A 138 -22.94 4.37 7.83
CA VAL A 138 -21.87 5.35 7.57
C VAL A 138 -22.38 6.48 6.68
N ASP A 139 -21.92 7.70 6.95
CA ASP A 139 -22.20 8.85 6.10
C ASP A 139 -21.41 8.80 4.81
N VAL A 140 -22.07 8.61 3.69
CA VAL A 140 -21.44 8.54 2.35
C VAL A 140 -20.83 9.87 1.90
N ASN A 141 -21.21 11.00 2.53
CA ASN A 141 -20.59 12.30 2.26
C ASN A 141 -19.27 12.49 3.03
N ALA A 142 -19.01 11.70 4.06
CA ALA A 142 -17.76 11.74 4.80
C ALA A 142 -16.55 11.37 3.92
N ILE A 143 -15.36 11.76 4.34
CA ILE A 143 -14.10 11.24 3.77
C ILE A 143 -13.93 9.79 4.22
N PHE A 144 -13.83 8.86 3.27
CA PHE A 144 -13.47 7.47 3.57
C PHE A 144 -11.96 7.33 3.60
N ASP A 145 -11.41 7.16 4.80
CA ASP A 145 -9.98 6.92 5.04
C ASP A 145 -9.76 5.41 5.17
N VAL A 146 -9.15 4.81 4.15
CA VAL A 146 -9.16 3.36 3.95
C VAL A 146 -7.76 2.78 4.07
N GLN A 147 -7.57 1.80 4.97
CA GLN A 147 -6.36 1.02 5.12
C GLN A 147 -6.65 -0.48 4.94
N ILE A 148 -6.78 -0.92 3.68
CA ILE A 148 -7.02 -2.32 3.31
C ILE A 148 -5.71 -2.94 2.82
N LYS A 149 -4.96 -3.54 3.75
CA LYS A 149 -3.66 -4.16 3.50
C LYS A 149 -3.28 -5.09 4.65
N ARG A 150 -2.40 -6.08 4.43
CA ARG A 150 -1.88 -6.92 5.51
C ARG A 150 -1.32 -6.03 6.62
N LEU A 151 -1.57 -6.41 7.87
CA LEU A 151 -1.03 -5.67 8.98
C LEU A 151 0.46 -5.95 9.15
N HIS A 152 1.24 -4.87 9.21
CA HIS A 152 2.68 -4.93 9.38
C HIS A 152 3.18 -3.58 9.91
N GLU A 153 4.22 -3.59 10.77
CA GLU A 153 4.76 -2.38 11.39
C GLU A 153 5.13 -1.30 10.35
N TYR A 154 5.82 -1.68 9.26
CA TYR A 154 6.25 -0.71 8.25
C TYR A 154 5.09 -0.06 7.48
N LYS A 155 3.90 -0.66 7.50
CA LYS A 155 2.68 -0.11 6.87
C LYS A 155 1.97 0.91 7.75
N ARG A 156 2.39 1.03 9.01
CA ARG A 156 2.01 2.10 9.94
C ARG A 156 0.51 2.22 10.23
N GLN A 157 -0.24 1.10 10.28
CA GLN A 157 -1.64 1.14 10.71
C GLN A 157 -1.79 1.67 12.14
N HIS A 158 -0.85 1.36 13.04
CA HIS A 158 -0.81 1.91 14.39
C HIS A 158 -0.68 3.44 14.40
N LEU A 159 0.05 4.03 13.45
CA LEU A 159 0.14 5.49 13.34
C LEU A 159 -1.19 6.11 12.90
N ALA A 160 -1.93 5.44 11.98
CA ALA A 160 -3.28 5.84 11.62
C ALA A 160 -4.23 5.77 12.84
N LEU A 161 -4.12 4.71 13.66
CA LEU A 161 -4.88 4.57 14.90
C LEU A 161 -4.60 5.72 15.87
N LEU A 162 -3.33 6.08 16.09
CA LEU A 162 -2.96 7.22 16.94
C LEU A 162 -3.54 8.55 16.41
N ASN A 163 -3.57 8.72 15.08
CA ASN A 163 -4.22 9.88 14.48
C ASN A 163 -5.73 9.91 14.75
N ILE A 164 -6.42 8.77 14.69
CA ILE A 164 -7.85 8.65 15.03
C ILE A 164 -8.07 9.04 16.48
N MET A 165 -7.28 8.51 17.40
CA MET A 165 -7.35 8.85 18.82
C MET A 165 -7.12 10.35 19.08
N ALA A 166 -6.14 10.95 18.37
CA ALA A 166 -5.86 12.38 18.48
C ALA A 166 -7.02 13.24 17.95
N LEU A 167 -7.65 12.84 16.84
CA LEU A 167 -8.83 13.52 16.30
C LEU A 167 -10.03 13.39 17.24
N TYR A 168 -10.29 12.19 17.74
CA TYR A 168 -11.35 11.94 18.71
C TYR A 168 -11.18 12.80 19.97
N ARG A 169 -9.98 12.84 20.52
CA ARG A 169 -9.67 13.69 21.67
C ARG A 169 -9.91 15.18 21.39
N ARG A 170 -9.52 15.69 20.22
CA ARG A 170 -9.77 17.08 19.81
C ARG A 170 -11.26 17.41 19.76
N ILE A 171 -12.09 16.49 19.27
CA ILE A 171 -13.55 16.65 19.24
C ILE A 171 -14.12 16.67 20.65
N LEU A 172 -13.63 15.81 21.55
CA LEU A 172 -14.07 15.82 22.95
C LEU A 172 -13.67 17.10 23.69
N GLU A 173 -12.46 17.61 23.46
CA GLU A 173 -11.97 18.85 24.08
C GLU A 173 -12.62 20.12 23.50
N ASN A 174 -13.02 20.07 22.23
CA ASN A 174 -13.70 21.15 21.52
C ASN A 174 -14.83 20.59 20.64
N PRO A 175 -16.06 20.47 21.17
CA PRO A 175 -17.21 19.96 20.40
C PRO A 175 -17.54 20.75 19.14
N ASP A 176 -17.15 22.02 19.06
CA ASP A 176 -17.33 22.90 17.90
C ASP A 176 -16.15 22.83 16.93
N TYR A 177 -15.26 21.84 17.08
CA TYR A 177 -14.11 21.64 16.19
C TYR A 177 -14.58 21.37 14.76
N ASP A 178 -14.39 22.37 13.89
CA ASP A 178 -14.79 22.29 12.48
C ASP A 178 -13.88 21.31 11.73
N MET A 179 -14.40 20.12 11.49
CA MET A 179 -13.73 19.05 10.77
C MET A 179 -14.70 18.35 9.83
N HIS A 180 -14.30 18.19 8.57
CA HIS A 180 -15.08 17.38 7.65
C HIS A 180 -15.22 15.93 8.17
N PRO A 181 -16.44 15.36 8.22
CA PRO A 181 -16.66 14.01 8.74
C PRO A 181 -15.79 12.95 8.07
N ARG A 182 -15.35 11.95 8.82
CA ARG A 182 -14.51 10.86 8.34
C ARG A 182 -15.06 9.50 8.74
N VAL A 183 -14.92 8.54 7.85
CA VAL A 183 -15.15 7.12 8.09
C VAL A 183 -13.81 6.41 7.93
N PHE A 184 -13.32 5.79 9.01
CA PHE A 184 -12.07 5.03 8.97
C PHE A 184 -12.37 3.55 8.74
N VAL A 185 -11.77 2.97 7.70
CA VAL A 185 -11.99 1.57 7.31
C VAL A 185 -10.68 0.81 7.36
N PHE A 186 -10.59 -0.19 8.23
CA PHE A 186 -9.46 -1.10 8.30
C PHE A 186 -9.87 -2.49 7.77
N GLY A 187 -9.06 -3.02 6.87
CA GLY A 187 -9.16 -4.40 6.39
C GLY A 187 -7.78 -5.04 6.44
N ALA A 188 -7.55 -5.95 7.37
CA ALA A 188 -6.24 -6.53 7.59
C ALA A 188 -6.30 -7.97 8.08
N LYS A 189 -5.18 -8.67 7.94
CA LYS A 189 -4.88 -9.90 8.65
C LYS A 189 -3.39 -9.93 9.01
N ALA A 190 -3.05 -10.58 10.12
CA ALA A 190 -1.68 -10.79 10.58
C ALA A 190 -1.25 -12.24 10.35
N ALA A 191 0.06 -12.47 10.19
CA ALA A 191 0.61 -13.81 10.27
C ALA A 191 0.41 -14.38 11.68
N PRO A 192 0.17 -15.71 11.84
CA PRO A 192 -0.16 -16.32 13.13
C PRO A 192 0.87 -16.05 14.25
N GLY A 193 2.16 -16.04 13.92
CA GLY A 193 3.24 -15.79 14.88
C GLY A 193 3.59 -14.31 15.09
N TYR A 194 2.96 -13.38 14.35
CA TYR A 194 3.32 -11.96 14.42
C TYR A 194 2.56 -11.25 15.55
N LYS A 195 3.07 -11.37 16.77
CA LYS A 195 2.44 -10.86 18.00
C LYS A 195 2.09 -9.37 17.89
N LEU A 196 3.05 -8.51 17.54
CA LEU A 196 2.84 -7.06 17.48
C LEU A 196 1.75 -6.68 16.46
N ALA A 197 1.66 -7.37 15.31
CA ALA A 197 0.58 -7.16 14.36
C ALA A 197 -0.79 -7.50 14.96
N LYS A 198 -0.88 -8.56 15.75
CA LYS A 198 -2.11 -8.93 16.48
C LYS A 198 -2.48 -7.90 17.56
N ASP A 199 -1.47 -7.38 18.28
CA ASP A 199 -1.67 -6.34 19.29
C ASP A 199 -2.22 -5.06 18.63
N ILE A 200 -1.75 -4.69 17.43
CA ILE A 200 -2.28 -3.55 16.66
C ILE A 200 -3.74 -3.82 16.23
N ILE A 201 -4.07 -5.02 15.75
CA ILE A 201 -5.47 -5.39 15.42
C ILE A 201 -6.35 -5.26 16.66
N PHE A 202 -5.89 -5.77 17.79
CA PHE A 202 -6.61 -5.67 19.06
C PHE A 202 -6.85 -4.20 19.44
N ALA A 203 -5.84 -3.34 19.35
CA ALA A 203 -5.95 -1.93 19.64
C ALA A 203 -6.95 -1.21 18.71
N ILE A 204 -6.95 -1.51 17.40
CA ILE A 204 -7.91 -0.95 16.45
C ILE A 204 -9.35 -1.32 16.83
N ASN A 205 -9.58 -2.53 17.33
CA ASN A 205 -10.91 -2.97 17.74
C ASN A 205 -11.36 -2.43 19.12
N LYS A 206 -10.44 -1.77 19.87
CA LYS A 206 -10.75 -1.17 21.18
C LYS A 206 -11.05 0.34 21.11
N VAL A 207 -10.66 0.98 20.03
CA VAL A 207 -10.93 2.39 19.75
C VAL A 207 -12.17 2.56 18.90
#